data_6ceedd9aed8968532a713f3e4b501421
#
_entry.id   6ceedd9aed8968532a713f3e4b501421
#
_cell.length_a   1.000
_cell.length_b   1.000
_cell.length_c   1.000
_cell.angle_alpha   90.00
_cell.angle_beta   90.00
_cell.angle_gamma   90.00
#
_symmetry.space_group_name_H-M   'P 1'
#
loop_
_entity.id
_entity.type
_entity.pdbx_description
1 polymer ?
#
loop_
_entity_poly.entity_id
_entity_poly.type
_entity_poly.pdbx_seq_one_letter_code
_entity_poly.pdbx_strand_id
1 'polypeptide(L)'
;MRKSILLAILLVSGMGAVFAQDAAKPAGVEQKKAPAGASVFIVSPKDGETVGQEFTVKFGVKGVAIRPAGDPTPGTGHHHLLIDVAELPPGNAPIPNDATHKHYGKGQTEDVIKLPPGDHTLQLDFADLAHVQFDPPLVSKKITVHVK
;
A
#
# COMPACT_ATOMS: atom_id res chain seq x y z
N MET A 1 64.59 -54.22 -25.33
CA MET A 1 63.62 -54.21 -24.21
C MET A 1 63.14 -52.82 -24.01
N ARG A 2 61.97 -52.51 -24.51
CA ARG A 2 61.33 -51.16 -24.31
C ARG A 2 60.08 -51.39 -23.51
N LYS A 3 60.05 -50.87 -22.28
CA LYS A 3 58.88 -50.91 -21.39
C LYS A 3 58.06 -49.69 -21.66
N SER A 4 56.86 -49.88 -22.26
CA SER A 4 55.86 -48.83 -22.43
C SER A 4 55.09 -48.64 -21.13
N ILE A 5 55.13 -47.49 -20.58
CA ILE A 5 54.35 -47.09 -19.42
C ILE A 5 53.07 -46.44 -19.96
N LEU A 6 51.94 -47.09 -19.74
CA LEU A 6 50.61 -46.52 -20.01
C LEU A 6 50.23 -45.59 -18.87
N LEU A 7 50.11 -44.32 -19.20
CA LEU A 7 49.60 -43.30 -18.29
C LEU A 7 48.07 -43.29 -18.40
N ALA A 8 47.37 -43.75 -17.37
CA ALA A 8 45.91 -43.68 -17.27
C ALA A 8 45.52 -42.27 -16.77
N ILE A 9 44.90 -41.51 -17.65
CA ILE A 9 44.31 -40.21 -17.29
C ILE A 9 42.94 -40.47 -16.67
N LEU A 10 42.81 -40.21 -15.38
CA LEU A 10 41.54 -40.29 -14.65
C LEU A 10 40.76 -38.96 -14.89
N LEU A 11 39.73 -38.98 -15.69
CA LEU A 11 38.80 -37.85 -15.83
C LEU A 11 37.89 -37.81 -14.60
N VAL A 12 38.12 -36.90 -13.71
CA VAL A 12 37.20 -36.57 -12.63
C VAL A 12 36.15 -35.61 -13.19
N SER A 13 34.95 -36.14 -13.51
CA SER A 13 33.80 -35.34 -13.85
C SER A 13 33.25 -34.67 -12.58
N GLY A 14 33.65 -33.44 -12.32
CA GLY A 14 33.06 -32.61 -11.28
C GLY A 14 31.63 -32.23 -11.67
N MET A 15 30.63 -32.89 -11.10
CA MET A 15 29.25 -32.40 -11.11
C MET A 15 29.16 -31.18 -10.21
N GLY A 16 29.26 -29.99 -10.80
CA GLY A 16 28.94 -28.75 -10.13
C GLY A 16 27.46 -28.71 -9.82
N ALA A 17 27.10 -28.90 -8.56
CA ALA A 17 25.75 -28.60 -8.08
C ALA A 17 25.54 -27.07 -8.19
N VAL A 18 24.77 -26.65 -9.16
CA VAL A 18 24.28 -25.30 -9.25
C VAL A 18 23.23 -25.15 -8.12
N PHE A 19 23.64 -24.62 -6.98
CA PHE A 19 22.70 -24.14 -5.98
C PHE A 19 22.00 -22.92 -6.60
N ALA A 20 20.78 -23.12 -7.06
CA ALA A 20 19.88 -22.02 -7.33
C ALA A 20 19.68 -21.28 -5.99
N GLN A 21 20.32 -20.13 -5.84
CA GLN A 21 19.99 -19.21 -4.77
C GLN A 21 18.59 -18.72 -5.07
N ASP A 22 17.63 -19.28 -4.35
CA ASP A 22 16.29 -18.74 -4.25
C ASP A 22 16.47 -17.32 -3.67
N ALA A 23 16.38 -16.32 -4.53
CA ALA A 23 16.43 -14.93 -4.12
C ALA A 23 15.20 -14.70 -3.24
N ALA A 24 15.38 -14.79 -1.92
CA ALA A 24 14.33 -14.49 -0.96
C ALA A 24 13.79 -13.11 -1.29
N LYS A 25 12.51 -13.06 -1.71
CA LYS A 25 11.75 -11.82 -1.85
C LYS A 25 11.97 -11.04 -0.55
N PRO A 26 12.37 -9.75 -0.60
CA PRO A 26 12.57 -8.99 0.62
C PRO A 26 11.32 -9.13 1.48
N ALA A 27 11.50 -9.55 2.73
CA ALA A 27 10.41 -9.69 3.68
C ALA A 27 9.79 -8.30 3.85
N GLY A 28 8.63 -8.10 3.25
CA GLY A 28 7.84 -6.90 3.46
C GLY A 28 7.36 -6.82 4.92
N VAL A 29 6.86 -5.68 5.32
CA VAL A 29 6.26 -5.51 6.64
C VAL A 29 5.01 -6.40 6.71
N GLU A 30 4.84 -7.11 7.83
CA GLU A 30 3.66 -7.95 8.04
C GLU A 30 2.40 -7.09 8.13
N GLN A 31 1.41 -7.41 7.29
CA GLN A 31 0.11 -6.75 7.32
C GLN A 31 -0.74 -7.32 8.46
N LYS A 32 -1.40 -6.43 9.19
CA LYS A 32 -2.39 -6.83 10.20
C LYS A 32 -3.71 -7.17 9.54
N LYS A 33 -4.43 -8.13 10.12
CA LYS A 33 -5.78 -8.45 9.64
C LYS A 33 -6.74 -7.29 9.87
N ALA A 34 -7.54 -6.98 8.85
CA ALA A 34 -8.62 -6.02 8.99
C ALA A 34 -9.66 -6.54 10.00
N PRO A 35 -10.16 -5.68 10.92
CA PRO A 35 -11.27 -6.05 11.79
C PRO A 35 -12.49 -6.49 10.99
N ALA A 36 -13.18 -7.53 11.46
CA ALA A 36 -14.35 -8.06 10.77
C ALA A 36 -15.44 -6.99 10.62
N GLY A 37 -15.95 -6.82 9.38
CA GLY A 37 -16.97 -5.82 9.07
C GLY A 37 -16.46 -4.39 9.02
N ALA A 38 -15.14 -4.17 9.11
CA ALA A 38 -14.55 -2.85 8.94
C ALA A 38 -14.73 -2.34 7.51
N SER A 39 -14.98 -1.05 7.39
CA SER A 39 -15.04 -0.36 6.09
C SER A 39 -14.68 1.10 6.22
N VAL A 40 -14.21 1.69 5.13
CA VAL A 40 -13.95 3.13 5.03
C VAL A 40 -14.64 3.69 3.80
N PHE A 41 -15.03 4.94 3.85
CA PHE A 41 -15.78 5.58 2.77
C PHE A 41 -15.59 7.09 2.77
N ILE A 42 -15.72 7.70 1.59
CA ILE A 42 -15.79 9.15 1.45
C ILE A 42 -17.23 9.58 1.73
N VAL A 43 -17.41 10.43 2.72
CA VAL A 43 -18.71 10.99 3.09
C VAL A 43 -19.12 12.07 2.10
N SER A 44 -18.19 12.96 1.76
CA SER A 44 -18.31 14.00 0.73
C SER A 44 -16.94 14.31 0.14
N PRO A 45 -16.86 14.74 -1.14
CA PRO A 45 -17.95 14.81 -2.13
C PRO A 45 -18.48 13.43 -2.54
N LYS A 46 -19.57 13.41 -3.29
CA LYS A 46 -20.13 12.19 -3.89
C LYS A 46 -19.45 11.87 -5.22
N ASP A 47 -19.55 10.63 -5.64
CA ASP A 47 -19.10 10.19 -6.95
C ASP A 47 -19.80 10.96 -8.06
N GLY A 48 -19.04 11.55 -8.98
CA GLY A 48 -19.56 12.40 -10.07
C GLY A 48 -19.93 13.83 -9.65
N GLU A 49 -19.65 14.24 -8.42
CA GLU A 49 -19.98 15.60 -7.96
C GLU A 49 -19.07 16.64 -8.60
N THR A 50 -19.65 17.79 -8.94
CA THR A 50 -18.90 18.96 -9.38
C THR A 50 -18.56 19.85 -8.19
N VAL A 51 -17.28 20.19 -8.04
CA VAL A 51 -16.75 20.98 -6.92
C VAL A 51 -15.94 22.16 -7.43
N GLY A 52 -15.70 23.15 -6.58
CA GLY A 52 -14.72 24.21 -6.85
C GLY A 52 -13.29 23.71 -6.69
N GLN A 53 -12.29 24.54 -7.07
CA GLN A 53 -10.88 24.18 -6.96
C GLN A 53 -10.40 23.95 -5.52
N GLU A 54 -11.11 24.47 -4.55
CA GLU A 54 -10.91 24.24 -3.12
C GLU A 54 -12.18 23.67 -2.52
N PHE A 55 -12.13 22.50 -1.94
CA PHE A 55 -13.30 21.80 -1.40
C PHE A 55 -12.92 20.89 -0.25
N THR A 56 -13.88 20.61 0.63
CA THR A 56 -13.70 19.73 1.78
C THR A 56 -13.97 18.29 1.41
N VAL A 57 -13.03 17.39 1.71
CA VAL A 57 -13.26 15.95 1.66
C VAL A 57 -13.47 15.45 3.08
N LYS A 58 -14.57 14.73 3.32
CA LYS A 58 -14.91 14.13 4.62
C LYS A 58 -14.80 12.62 4.55
N PHE A 59 -14.16 12.05 5.56
CA PHE A 59 -13.84 10.64 5.67
C PHE A 59 -14.72 9.94 6.70
N GLY A 60 -15.13 8.73 6.41
CA GLY A 60 -15.91 7.90 7.32
C GLY A 60 -15.33 6.51 7.49
N VAL A 61 -15.55 5.94 8.67
CA VAL A 61 -15.20 4.56 9.01
C VAL A 61 -16.38 3.86 9.67
N LYS A 62 -16.40 2.54 9.57
CA LYS A 62 -17.30 1.66 10.30
C LYS A 62 -16.51 0.43 10.74
N GLY A 63 -16.76 -0.05 11.96
CA GLY A 63 -16.14 -1.29 12.48
C GLY A 63 -14.64 -1.21 12.73
N VAL A 64 -14.05 -0.01 12.68
CA VAL A 64 -12.65 0.26 13.00
C VAL A 64 -12.57 1.62 13.70
N ALA A 65 -11.59 1.82 14.57
CA ALA A 65 -11.41 3.09 15.25
C ALA A 65 -10.27 3.91 14.64
N ILE A 66 -10.47 5.22 14.55
CA ILE A 66 -9.43 6.16 14.10
C ILE A 66 -8.54 6.49 15.30
N ARG A 67 -7.22 6.37 15.13
CA ARG A 67 -6.20 6.77 16.09
C ARG A 67 -5.04 7.45 15.39
N PRO A 68 -4.27 8.26 16.10
CA PRO A 68 -3.06 8.85 15.54
C PRO A 68 -2.06 7.78 15.07
N ALA A 69 -1.24 8.15 14.08
CA ALA A 69 -0.12 7.32 13.66
C ALA A 69 0.80 6.99 14.86
N GLY A 70 1.26 5.75 14.93
CA GLY A 70 2.07 5.28 16.05
C GLY A 70 1.29 4.79 17.27
N ASP A 71 -0.04 4.94 17.31
CA ASP A 71 -0.87 4.39 18.39
C ASP A 71 -0.93 2.86 18.27
N PRO A 72 -0.48 2.09 19.29
CA PRO A 72 -0.37 0.64 19.20
C PRO A 72 -1.68 -0.11 19.43
N THR A 73 -2.79 0.59 19.65
CA THR A 73 -4.09 -0.04 19.92
C THR A 73 -4.50 -0.98 18.79
N PRO A 74 -4.73 -2.27 19.03
CA PRO A 74 -5.13 -3.22 17.98
C PRO A 74 -6.43 -2.82 17.28
N GLY A 75 -6.51 -3.07 15.97
CA GLY A 75 -7.72 -2.79 15.19
C GLY A 75 -8.01 -1.30 15.00
N THR A 76 -6.99 -0.47 15.12
CA THR A 76 -7.10 0.98 14.89
C THR A 76 -6.13 1.42 13.79
N GLY A 77 -6.38 2.58 13.23
CA GLY A 77 -5.53 3.14 12.19
C GLY A 77 -5.91 4.59 11.86
N HIS A 78 -5.41 5.08 10.75
CA HIS A 78 -5.64 6.44 10.29
C HIS A 78 -5.78 6.50 8.78
N HIS A 79 -6.38 7.57 8.30
CA HIS A 79 -6.67 7.76 6.88
C HIS A 79 -5.46 8.21 6.07
N HIS A 80 -5.40 7.74 4.83
CA HIS A 80 -4.66 8.33 3.74
C HIS A 80 -5.66 8.64 2.61
N LEU A 81 -5.47 9.74 1.88
CA LEU A 81 -6.25 10.08 0.70
C LEU A 81 -5.37 9.96 -0.54
N LEU A 82 -5.78 9.08 -1.43
CA LEU A 82 -5.15 8.87 -2.73
C LEU A 82 -5.85 9.78 -3.75
N ILE A 83 -5.07 10.63 -4.43
CA ILE A 83 -5.54 11.58 -5.44
C ILE A 83 -4.92 11.20 -6.77
N ASP A 84 -5.74 10.87 -7.77
CA ASP A 84 -5.30 10.47 -9.12
C ASP A 84 -4.35 9.27 -9.15
N VAL A 85 -4.47 8.40 -8.16
CA VAL A 85 -3.67 7.18 -8.06
C VAL A 85 -4.39 6.04 -8.79
N ALA A 86 -3.75 5.47 -9.80
CA ALA A 86 -4.35 4.42 -10.63
C ALA A 86 -4.49 3.10 -9.85
N GLU A 87 -3.41 2.69 -9.16
CA GLU A 87 -3.32 1.45 -8.41
C GLU A 87 -2.96 1.70 -6.95
N LEU A 88 -3.44 0.84 -6.06
CA LEU A 88 -3.10 0.94 -4.64
C LEU A 88 -1.59 0.75 -4.42
N PRO A 89 -1.01 1.42 -3.42
CA PRO A 89 0.34 1.13 -2.97
C PRO A 89 0.51 -0.35 -2.59
N PRO A 90 1.74 -0.90 -2.64
CA PRO A 90 1.99 -2.26 -2.18
C PRO A 90 1.56 -2.46 -0.73
N GLY A 91 0.75 -3.49 -0.46
CA GLY A 91 0.17 -3.73 0.86
C GLY A 91 1.18 -4.05 1.96
N ASN A 92 2.36 -4.51 1.60
CA ASN A 92 3.44 -4.90 2.52
C ASN A 92 4.54 -3.84 2.68
N ALA A 93 4.22 -2.59 2.39
CA ALA A 93 5.10 -1.44 2.55
C ALA A 93 4.31 -0.25 3.10
N PRO A 94 4.93 0.69 3.79
CA PRO A 94 4.27 1.92 4.21
C PRO A 94 3.72 2.70 3.00
N ILE A 95 2.50 3.21 3.15
CA ILE A 95 1.89 4.09 2.15
C ILE A 95 2.77 5.35 2.02
N PRO A 96 3.11 5.78 0.80
CA PRO A 96 3.85 7.02 0.60
C PRO A 96 3.13 8.23 1.22
N ASN A 97 3.89 9.29 1.50
CA ASN A 97 3.35 10.59 1.87
C ASN A 97 3.89 11.65 0.90
N ASP A 98 3.09 12.00 -0.09
CA ASP A 98 3.46 12.91 -1.17
C ASP A 98 2.22 13.70 -1.66
N ALA A 99 2.32 14.37 -2.80
CA ALA A 99 1.23 15.19 -3.34
C ALA A 99 -0.02 14.36 -3.71
N THR A 100 0.15 13.08 -4.04
CA THR A 100 -0.93 12.16 -4.44
C THR A 100 -1.37 11.20 -3.35
N HIS A 101 -0.60 11.11 -2.26
CA HIS A 101 -0.86 10.26 -1.10
C HIS A 101 -0.82 11.11 0.17
N LYS A 102 -1.94 11.73 0.51
CA LYS A 102 -2.02 12.61 1.69
C LYS A 102 -2.20 11.78 2.96
N HIS A 103 -1.43 12.09 3.97
CA HIS A 103 -1.38 11.39 5.25
C HIS A 103 -2.10 12.16 6.36
N TYR A 104 -2.99 11.49 7.09
CA TYR A 104 -3.79 12.09 8.18
C TYR A 104 -3.45 11.47 9.54
N GLY A 105 -2.17 11.52 9.89
CA GLY A 105 -1.58 10.86 11.06
C GLY A 105 -1.97 11.40 12.42
N LYS A 106 -2.81 12.44 12.50
CA LYS A 106 -3.35 12.97 13.76
C LYS A 106 -4.78 12.48 14.04
N GLY A 107 -5.29 11.57 13.20
CA GLY A 107 -6.67 11.10 13.31
C GLY A 107 -7.72 12.03 12.71
N GLN A 108 -7.32 12.86 11.75
CA GLN A 108 -8.25 13.75 11.05
C GLN A 108 -9.29 12.94 10.27
N THR A 109 -10.52 13.49 10.22
CA THR A 109 -11.67 12.91 9.51
C THR A 109 -12.13 13.78 8.34
N GLU A 110 -11.46 14.87 8.09
CA GLU A 110 -11.69 15.75 6.94
C GLU A 110 -10.45 16.57 6.61
N ASP A 111 -10.39 17.06 5.38
CA ASP A 111 -9.37 18.00 4.93
C ASP A 111 -9.94 18.87 3.80
N VAL A 112 -9.42 20.09 3.72
CA VAL A 112 -9.67 20.98 2.58
C VAL A 112 -8.54 20.74 1.56
N ILE A 113 -8.90 20.23 0.39
CA ILE A 113 -7.93 19.98 -0.68
C ILE A 113 -8.12 20.98 -1.82
N LYS A 114 -7.06 21.24 -2.55
CA LYS A 114 -7.04 22.13 -3.70
C LYS A 114 -6.52 21.38 -4.92
N LEU A 115 -7.35 21.33 -5.97
CA LEU A 115 -7.02 20.68 -7.24
C LEU A 115 -7.28 21.62 -8.42
N PRO A 116 -6.53 21.52 -9.50
CA PRO A 116 -6.78 22.28 -10.72
C PRO A 116 -8.11 21.85 -11.37
N PRO A 117 -8.68 22.66 -12.26
CA PRO A 117 -9.86 22.25 -13.03
C PRO A 117 -9.61 20.97 -13.82
N GLY A 118 -10.59 20.08 -13.85
CA GLY A 118 -10.54 18.80 -14.53
C GLY A 118 -11.20 17.67 -13.73
N ASP A 119 -11.10 16.45 -14.24
CA ASP A 119 -11.57 15.25 -13.57
C ASP A 119 -10.46 14.68 -12.69
N HIS A 120 -10.78 14.44 -11.43
CA HIS A 120 -9.87 13.87 -10.46
C HIS A 120 -10.49 12.68 -9.77
N THR A 121 -9.68 11.68 -9.44
CA THR A 121 -10.11 10.52 -8.65
C THR A 121 -9.67 10.67 -7.20
N LEU A 122 -10.54 10.27 -6.29
CA LEU A 122 -10.28 10.24 -4.85
C LEU A 122 -10.58 8.85 -4.30
N GLN A 123 -9.70 8.33 -3.45
CA GLN A 123 -9.91 7.08 -2.74
C GLN A 123 -9.26 7.14 -1.36
N LEU A 124 -9.93 6.62 -0.34
CA LEU A 124 -9.32 6.45 0.97
C LEU A 124 -8.60 5.12 1.06
N ASP A 125 -7.47 5.15 1.73
CA ASP A 125 -6.71 3.98 2.14
C ASP A 125 -6.43 4.10 3.64
N PHE A 126 -6.91 3.15 4.43
CA PHE A 126 -6.82 3.19 5.89
C PHE A 126 -5.72 2.25 6.34
N ALA A 127 -4.74 2.79 7.02
CA ALA A 127 -3.54 2.07 7.40
C ALA A 127 -3.34 2.02 8.91
N ASP A 128 -2.55 1.07 9.34
CA ASP A 128 -2.19 0.86 10.73
C ASP A 128 -1.19 1.91 11.28
N LEU A 129 -0.74 1.71 12.50
CA LEU A 129 0.21 2.61 13.19
C LEU A 129 1.52 2.86 12.41
N ALA A 130 1.92 1.92 11.57
CA ALA A 130 3.15 1.98 10.77
C ALA A 130 2.90 2.38 9.30
N HIS A 131 1.71 2.90 8.99
CA HIS A 131 1.29 3.27 7.63
C HIS A 131 1.15 2.08 6.67
N VAL A 132 1.02 0.87 7.19
CA VAL A 132 0.88 -0.35 6.41
C VAL A 132 -0.60 -0.69 6.27
N GLN A 133 -1.03 -1.01 5.04
CA GLN A 133 -2.39 -1.45 4.77
C GLN A 133 -2.76 -2.70 5.57
N PHE A 134 -4.03 -2.83 5.93
CA PHE A 134 -4.57 -4.08 6.48
C PHE A 134 -4.67 -5.17 5.40
N ASP A 135 -4.87 -6.41 5.83
CA ASP A 135 -5.19 -7.55 4.98
C ASP A 135 -6.57 -8.14 5.36
N PRO A 136 -7.58 -8.10 4.47
CA PRO A 136 -7.62 -7.35 3.20
C PRO A 136 -7.54 -5.82 3.37
N PRO A 137 -7.13 -5.07 2.32
CA PRO A 137 -7.02 -3.62 2.40
C PRO A 137 -8.34 -2.95 2.79
N LEU A 138 -8.29 -2.00 3.72
CA LEU A 138 -9.41 -1.15 4.07
C LEU A 138 -9.39 0.10 3.21
N VAL A 139 -9.96 0.00 2.03
CA VAL A 139 -10.04 1.08 1.04
C VAL A 139 -11.47 1.45 0.73
N SER A 140 -11.71 2.73 0.44
CA SER A 140 -13.02 3.19 -0.03
C SER A 140 -13.24 2.83 -1.49
N LYS A 141 -14.49 2.96 -1.95
CA LYS A 141 -14.77 3.11 -3.37
C LYS A 141 -13.93 4.29 -3.90
N LYS A 142 -13.32 4.12 -5.08
CA LYS A 142 -12.72 5.22 -5.84
C LYS A 142 -13.85 6.04 -6.44
N ILE A 143 -13.86 7.34 -6.20
CA ILE A 143 -14.84 8.28 -6.75
C ILE A 143 -14.17 9.23 -7.74
N THR A 144 -14.95 9.79 -8.64
CA THR A 144 -14.50 10.87 -9.54
C THR A 144 -15.19 12.17 -9.14
N VAL A 145 -14.45 13.26 -9.10
CA VAL A 145 -14.96 14.62 -8.91
C VAL A 145 -14.60 15.48 -10.11
N HIS A 146 -15.52 16.38 -10.47
CA HIS A 146 -15.34 17.33 -11.58
C HIS A 146 -15.02 18.70 -11.01
N VAL A 147 -13.74 19.10 -11.07
CA VAL A 147 -13.29 20.40 -10.54
C VAL A 147 -13.46 21.49 -11.59
N LYS A 148 -14.07 22.63 -11.19
CA LYS A 148 -14.31 23.81 -12.04
C LYS A 148 -13.36 24.95 -11.72
#